data_a39da8057e68ec7709fa9a8f74fbdfe9
#
_entry.id   a39da8057e68ec7709fa9a8f74fbdfe9
#
_cell.length_a   1.000
_cell.length_b   1.000
_cell.length_c   1.000
_cell.angle_alpha   90.00
_cell.angle_beta   90.00
_cell.angle_gamma   90.00
#
_symmetry.space_group_name_H-M   'P 1'
#
loop_
_entity.id
_entity.type
_entity.pdbx_description
1 polymer ?
#
loop_
_entity_poly.entity_id
_entity_poly.type
_entity_poly.pdbx_seq_one_letter_code
_entity_poly.pdbx_strand_id
1 'polypeptide(L)'
;YRIIDIVLSNFVNSGLSRIKILTQYKSASLEEHISRAWHLSPMLDNFIEAIPAQQRTGKSWFKGSADAVYQTQHVITDESPDYVCIFGGDHVYKMDVRQMLAQHLETQAEVTVAAIPVTRDEARSFGVIEATEDGHIKAFHEKVAEPPAMPGNPLMSLASMGNYIFTTSALLDALERDAQLETSMHDFGRDIIPDLVSRGNKVCVYDFQNNQVPGEEEGYAYWRDI
;
A
#
# COMPACT_ATOMS: atom_id res chain seq x y z
N TYR A 1 21.38 6.38 -5.82
CA TYR A 1 20.12 5.70 -5.44
C TYR A 1 19.34 6.59 -4.48
N ARG A 2 18.01 6.55 -4.56
CA ARG A 2 17.08 7.17 -3.62
C ARG A 2 16.22 6.09 -2.98
N ILE A 3 15.54 6.39 -1.86
CA ILE A 3 14.67 5.40 -1.18
C ILE A 3 13.61 4.84 -2.14
N ILE A 4 12.99 5.70 -2.94
CA ILE A 4 11.99 5.29 -3.94
C ILE A 4 12.51 4.20 -4.90
N ASP A 5 13.82 4.17 -5.20
CA ASP A 5 14.40 3.15 -6.11
C ASP A 5 14.26 1.74 -5.55
N ILE A 6 14.18 1.58 -4.22
CA ILE A 6 13.96 0.29 -3.57
C ILE A 6 12.55 -0.20 -3.88
N VAL A 7 11.55 0.66 -3.68
CA VAL A 7 10.14 0.33 -3.96
C VAL A 7 9.93 0.04 -5.45
N LEU A 8 10.46 0.90 -6.33
CA LEU A 8 10.38 0.70 -7.78
C LEU A 8 11.05 -0.61 -8.22
N SER A 9 12.20 -0.95 -7.63
CA SER A 9 12.90 -2.20 -7.93
C SER A 9 12.05 -3.43 -7.57
N ASN A 10 11.33 -3.41 -6.44
CA ASN A 10 10.43 -4.50 -6.07
C ASN A 10 9.35 -4.73 -7.12
N PHE A 11 8.72 -3.67 -7.61
CA PHE A 11 7.69 -3.76 -8.66
C PHE A 11 8.24 -4.23 -9.99
N VAL A 12 9.32 -3.60 -10.47
CA VAL A 12 9.93 -3.94 -11.76
C VAL A 12 10.46 -5.37 -11.76
N ASN A 13 11.13 -5.81 -10.69
CA ASN A 13 11.60 -7.19 -10.53
C ASN A 13 10.45 -8.20 -10.41
N SER A 14 9.29 -7.76 -9.95
CA SER A 14 8.05 -8.56 -9.92
C SER A 14 7.32 -8.56 -11.27
N GLY A 15 7.84 -7.88 -12.30
CA GLY A 15 7.18 -7.77 -13.61
C GLY A 15 5.96 -6.84 -13.62
N LEU A 16 5.78 -6.02 -12.60
CA LEU A 16 4.71 -5.04 -12.46
C LEU A 16 5.27 -3.66 -12.82
N SER A 17 5.20 -3.30 -14.09
CA SER A 17 5.94 -2.18 -14.67
C SER A 17 5.07 -1.00 -15.12
N ARG A 18 3.79 -0.96 -14.74
CA ARG A 18 2.90 0.18 -14.99
C ARG A 18 2.74 0.96 -13.69
N ILE A 19 3.64 1.90 -13.45
CA ILE A 19 3.80 2.56 -12.14
C ILE A 19 3.56 4.05 -12.26
N LYS A 20 2.65 4.56 -11.43
CA LYS A 20 2.38 6.00 -11.24
C LYS A 20 2.90 6.40 -9.85
N ILE A 21 3.68 7.46 -9.78
CA ILE A 21 4.23 7.99 -8.53
C ILE A 21 3.55 9.32 -8.24
N LEU A 22 2.68 9.33 -7.24
CA LEU A 22 1.98 10.55 -6.83
C LEU A 22 2.93 11.43 -6.02
N THR A 23 3.14 12.66 -6.47
CA THR A 23 4.07 13.60 -5.85
C THR A 23 3.38 14.90 -5.50
N GLN A 24 3.83 15.56 -4.43
CA GLN A 24 3.23 16.82 -3.99
C GLN A 24 4.28 17.89 -3.77
N TYR A 25 5.08 17.78 -2.71
CA TYR A 25 6.00 18.83 -2.29
C TYR A 25 7.41 18.61 -2.83
N LYS A 26 8.04 19.67 -3.39
CA LYS A 26 9.41 19.64 -3.94
C LYS A 26 9.67 18.48 -4.90
N SER A 27 8.69 18.17 -5.74
CA SER A 27 8.73 16.99 -6.64
C SER A 27 9.79 17.09 -7.74
N ALA A 28 10.21 18.26 -8.16
CA ALA A 28 11.07 18.47 -9.33
C ALA A 28 12.36 17.62 -9.30
N SER A 29 13.03 17.50 -8.15
CA SER A 29 14.25 16.68 -8.06
C SER A 29 13.95 15.17 -8.10
N LEU A 30 12.79 14.75 -7.65
CA LEU A 30 12.34 13.36 -7.74
C LEU A 30 11.94 13.02 -9.18
N GLU A 31 11.19 13.88 -9.83
CA GLU A 31 10.80 13.76 -11.25
C GLU A 31 12.02 13.68 -12.16
N GLU A 32 13.02 14.56 -11.94
CA GLU A 32 14.29 14.51 -12.66
C GLU A 32 15.03 13.18 -12.43
N HIS A 33 15.07 12.68 -11.20
CA HIS A 33 15.68 11.40 -10.89
C HIS A 33 14.97 10.25 -11.60
N ILE A 34 13.65 10.18 -11.52
CA ILE A 34 12.84 9.12 -12.16
C ILE A 34 13.05 9.15 -13.67
N SER A 35 12.96 10.32 -14.29
CA SER A 35 13.11 10.44 -15.74
C SER A 35 14.51 10.07 -16.24
N ARG A 36 15.54 10.17 -15.39
CA ARG A 36 16.93 9.82 -15.75
C ARG A 36 17.32 8.40 -15.38
N ALA A 37 16.79 7.87 -14.28
CA ALA A 37 17.22 6.58 -13.75
C ALA A 37 16.34 5.41 -14.22
N TRP A 38 15.09 5.65 -14.56
CA TRP A 38 14.11 4.62 -14.85
C TRP A 38 13.59 4.68 -16.28
N HIS A 39 14.25 3.95 -17.18
CA HIS A 39 13.86 3.85 -18.58
C HIS A 39 13.32 2.45 -18.85
N LEU A 40 12.00 2.31 -18.83
CA LEU A 40 11.33 1.07 -19.24
C LEU A 40 11.00 1.11 -20.74
N SER A 41 10.66 -0.04 -21.30
CA SER A 41 10.33 -0.14 -22.71
C SER A 41 8.88 0.30 -23.00
N PRO A 42 8.63 1.45 -23.63
CA PRO A 42 7.27 1.86 -23.98
C PRO A 42 6.60 0.91 -24.99
N MET A 43 7.40 0.17 -25.77
CA MET A 43 6.86 -0.81 -26.72
C MET A 43 6.17 -2.00 -26.05
N LEU A 44 6.46 -2.24 -24.76
CA LEU A 44 5.83 -3.28 -23.93
C LEU A 44 4.77 -2.69 -23.00
N ASP A 45 4.37 -1.44 -23.21
CA ASP A 45 3.44 -0.72 -22.34
C ASP A 45 3.89 -0.64 -20.87
N ASN A 46 5.22 -0.56 -20.69
CA ASN A 46 5.86 -0.41 -19.39
C ASN A 46 6.25 1.04 -19.16
N PHE A 47 5.87 1.60 -18.02
CA PHE A 47 6.19 2.98 -17.68
C PHE A 47 6.35 3.20 -16.17
N ILE A 48 7.13 4.20 -15.82
CA ILE A 48 7.18 4.80 -14.48
C ILE A 48 7.01 6.30 -14.66
N GLU A 49 5.92 6.84 -14.18
CA GLU A 49 5.54 8.23 -14.37
C GLU A 49 5.28 8.92 -13.04
N ALA A 50 5.85 10.12 -12.88
CA ALA A 50 5.52 10.99 -11.76
C ALA A 50 4.28 11.82 -12.09
N ILE A 51 3.29 11.80 -11.19
CA ILE A 51 2.04 12.56 -11.31
C ILE A 51 2.04 13.62 -10.19
N PRO A 52 2.38 14.85 -10.51
CA PRO A 52 2.31 15.94 -9.53
C PRO A 52 0.86 16.31 -9.21
N ALA A 53 0.64 16.84 -8.01
CA ALA A 53 -0.66 17.36 -7.60
C ALA A 53 -1.13 18.47 -8.58
N GLN A 54 -2.28 18.24 -9.24
CA GLN A 54 -2.76 19.10 -10.33
C GLN A 54 -3.93 20.03 -9.95
N GLN A 55 -4.36 20.05 -8.69
CA GLN A 55 -5.49 20.87 -8.23
C GLN A 55 -6.78 20.73 -9.08
N ARG A 56 -7.06 19.53 -9.59
CA ARG A 56 -8.22 19.27 -10.48
C ARG A 56 -9.56 19.39 -9.75
N THR A 57 -9.58 19.05 -8.47
CA THR A 57 -10.80 19.04 -7.63
C THR A 57 -10.93 20.27 -6.73
N GLY A 58 -9.97 21.21 -6.79
CA GLY A 58 -9.94 22.42 -5.96
C GLY A 58 -8.56 23.02 -5.86
N LYS A 59 -8.40 24.08 -5.02
CA LYS A 59 -7.11 24.77 -4.80
C LYS A 59 -6.31 24.16 -3.62
N SER A 60 -6.66 22.98 -3.15
CA SER A 60 -6.04 22.34 -1.99
C SER A 60 -4.98 21.31 -2.41
N TRP A 61 -3.95 21.19 -1.59
CA TRP A 61 -3.00 20.11 -1.63
C TRP A 61 -3.69 18.79 -1.20
N PHE A 62 -3.06 17.65 -1.49
CA PHE A 62 -3.54 16.35 -0.97
C PHE A 62 -3.64 16.40 0.56
N LYS A 63 -4.80 16.06 1.10
CA LYS A 63 -5.07 16.08 2.53
C LYS A 63 -4.51 14.85 3.25
N GLY A 64 -4.43 13.73 2.53
CA GLY A 64 -3.93 12.45 3.01
C GLY A 64 -3.59 11.52 1.86
N SER A 65 -3.15 10.32 2.18
CA SER A 65 -2.73 9.31 1.18
C SER A 65 -3.89 8.86 0.28
N ALA A 66 -5.09 8.72 0.82
CA ALA A 66 -6.29 8.37 0.06
C ALA A 66 -6.78 9.54 -0.81
N ASP A 67 -6.70 10.79 -0.32
CA ASP A 67 -7.04 11.97 -1.11
C ASP A 67 -6.10 12.14 -2.32
N ALA A 68 -4.82 11.78 -2.17
CA ALA A 68 -3.88 11.79 -3.29
C ALA A 68 -4.35 10.87 -4.43
N VAL A 69 -4.80 9.67 -4.10
CA VAL A 69 -5.32 8.70 -5.08
C VAL A 69 -6.67 9.16 -5.63
N TYR A 70 -7.56 9.68 -4.77
CA TYR A 70 -8.86 10.21 -5.19
C TYR A 70 -8.71 11.35 -6.20
N GLN A 71 -7.88 12.35 -5.92
CA GLN A 71 -7.68 13.47 -6.85
C GLN A 71 -7.02 13.07 -8.18
N THR A 72 -6.36 11.90 -8.21
CA THR A 72 -5.68 11.36 -9.40
C THR A 72 -6.36 10.10 -9.95
N GLN A 73 -7.56 9.75 -9.48
CA GLN A 73 -8.28 8.51 -9.89
C GLN A 73 -8.45 8.35 -11.40
N HIS A 74 -8.44 9.45 -12.15
CA HIS A 74 -8.50 9.39 -13.62
C HIS A 74 -7.36 8.56 -14.21
N VAL A 75 -6.16 8.55 -13.60
CA VAL A 75 -5.05 7.72 -14.11
C VAL A 75 -5.31 6.23 -13.90
N ILE A 76 -6.16 5.86 -12.95
CA ILE A 76 -6.62 4.48 -12.74
C ILE A 76 -7.70 4.15 -13.76
N THR A 77 -8.68 5.03 -13.94
CA THR A 77 -9.79 4.80 -14.85
C THR A 77 -9.35 4.77 -16.33
N ASP A 78 -8.36 5.58 -16.71
CA ASP A 78 -7.80 5.61 -18.05
C ASP A 78 -7.08 4.29 -18.41
N GLU A 79 -6.37 3.70 -17.43
CA GLU A 79 -5.65 2.42 -17.58
C GLU A 79 -6.56 1.20 -17.38
N SER A 80 -7.70 1.39 -16.69
CA SER A 80 -8.71 0.35 -16.40
C SER A 80 -8.14 -0.98 -15.88
N PRO A 81 -7.27 -1.00 -14.86
CA PRO A 81 -6.72 -2.23 -14.32
C PRO A 81 -7.76 -2.99 -13.49
N ASP A 82 -7.64 -4.31 -13.39
CA ASP A 82 -8.46 -5.11 -12.47
C ASP A 82 -8.06 -4.90 -11.01
N TYR A 83 -6.76 -4.67 -10.76
CA TYR A 83 -6.17 -4.52 -9.42
C TYR A 83 -5.24 -3.33 -9.36
N VAL A 84 -5.21 -2.66 -8.21
CA VAL A 84 -4.35 -1.51 -7.94
C VAL A 84 -3.51 -1.76 -6.71
N CYS A 85 -2.20 -1.63 -6.85
CA CYS A 85 -1.25 -1.67 -5.73
C CYS A 85 -1.00 -0.24 -5.23
N ILE A 86 -1.24 0.01 -3.95
CA ILE A 86 -0.96 1.29 -3.28
C ILE A 86 0.15 1.06 -2.26
N PHE A 87 1.32 1.61 -2.51
CA PHE A 87 2.51 1.38 -1.70
C PHE A 87 3.16 2.71 -1.32
N GLY A 88 3.65 2.80 -0.08
CA GLY A 88 4.47 3.93 0.37
C GLY A 88 5.79 4.01 -0.40
N GLY A 89 6.25 5.21 -0.70
CA GLY A 89 7.49 5.45 -1.45
C GLY A 89 8.74 5.64 -0.58
N ASP A 90 8.61 5.56 0.74
CA ASP A 90 9.62 5.89 1.75
C ASP A 90 10.05 4.69 2.62
N HIS A 91 9.61 3.49 2.28
CA HIS A 91 9.94 2.28 3.00
C HIS A 91 11.15 1.54 2.40
N VAL A 92 11.94 0.88 3.24
CA VAL A 92 13.07 0.03 2.84
C VAL A 92 12.74 -1.43 3.11
N TYR A 93 12.61 -2.22 2.04
CA TYR A 93 12.33 -3.65 2.09
C TYR A 93 12.60 -4.30 0.74
N LYS A 94 12.72 -5.64 0.71
CA LYS A 94 12.75 -6.43 -0.52
C LYS A 94 11.49 -7.31 -0.57
N MET A 95 10.80 -7.31 -1.71
CA MET A 95 9.54 -8.02 -1.87
C MET A 95 9.33 -8.49 -3.31
N ASP A 96 8.91 -9.71 -3.49
CA ASP A 96 8.23 -10.16 -4.70
C ASP A 96 6.72 -9.88 -4.55
N VAL A 97 6.27 -8.80 -5.18
CA VAL A 97 4.87 -8.33 -5.07
C VAL A 97 3.87 -9.32 -5.66
N ARG A 98 4.33 -10.21 -6.58
CA ARG A 98 3.46 -11.25 -7.18
C ARG A 98 2.90 -12.21 -6.14
N GLN A 99 3.63 -12.50 -5.07
CA GLN A 99 3.18 -13.41 -4.02
C GLN A 99 2.00 -12.82 -3.23
N MET A 100 2.05 -11.53 -2.94
CA MET A 100 0.93 -10.83 -2.33
C MET A 100 -0.28 -10.76 -3.28
N LEU A 101 -0.04 -10.50 -4.56
CA LEU A 101 -1.10 -10.51 -5.59
C LEU A 101 -1.70 -11.90 -5.75
N ALA A 102 -0.89 -12.97 -5.75
CA ALA A 102 -1.39 -14.34 -5.82
C ALA A 102 -2.33 -14.66 -4.65
N GLN A 103 -1.94 -14.31 -3.42
CA GLN A 103 -2.83 -14.47 -2.26
C GLN A 103 -4.12 -13.64 -2.39
N HIS A 104 -4.03 -12.40 -2.89
CA HIS A 104 -5.20 -11.55 -3.13
C HIS A 104 -6.21 -12.23 -4.06
N LEU A 105 -5.70 -12.83 -5.14
CA LEU A 105 -6.52 -13.56 -6.11
C LEU A 105 -7.11 -14.85 -5.53
N GLU A 106 -6.28 -15.67 -4.85
CA GLU A 106 -6.69 -16.95 -4.25
C GLU A 106 -7.75 -16.74 -3.18
N THR A 107 -7.59 -15.73 -2.36
CA THR A 107 -8.57 -15.38 -1.32
C THR A 107 -9.79 -14.66 -1.86
N GLN A 108 -9.76 -14.18 -3.11
CA GLN A 108 -10.80 -13.30 -3.66
C GLN A 108 -11.07 -12.11 -2.75
N ALA A 109 -10.01 -11.53 -2.20
CA ALA A 109 -10.11 -10.38 -1.33
C ALA A 109 -10.49 -9.12 -2.13
N GLU A 110 -11.22 -8.20 -1.51
CA GLU A 110 -11.42 -6.87 -2.06
C GLU A 110 -10.21 -5.98 -1.74
N VAL A 111 -9.58 -6.24 -0.58
CA VAL A 111 -8.33 -5.59 -0.17
C VAL A 111 -7.42 -6.61 0.49
N THR A 112 -6.14 -6.56 0.16
CA THR A 112 -5.08 -7.26 0.89
C THR A 112 -4.11 -6.23 1.47
N VAL A 113 -3.81 -6.35 2.76
CA VAL A 113 -2.90 -5.46 3.50
C VAL A 113 -1.64 -6.24 3.86
N ALA A 114 -0.47 -5.77 3.43
CA ALA A 114 0.79 -6.36 3.87
C ALA A 114 1.08 -5.98 5.33
N ALA A 115 1.46 -6.96 6.12
CA ALA A 115 1.82 -6.78 7.52
C ALA A 115 3.09 -7.57 7.87
N ILE A 116 3.80 -7.09 8.87
CA ILE A 116 4.97 -7.76 9.43
C ILE A 116 4.76 -7.99 10.93
N PRO A 117 5.04 -9.19 11.45
CA PRO A 117 5.07 -9.41 12.89
C PRO A 117 6.19 -8.60 13.56
N VAL A 118 5.82 -7.84 14.58
CA VAL A 118 6.73 -7.06 15.42
C VAL A 118 6.41 -7.33 16.89
N THR A 119 7.33 -7.00 17.81
CA THR A 119 7.01 -7.08 19.22
C THR A 119 5.87 -6.13 19.59
N ARG A 120 5.09 -6.46 20.63
CA ARG A 120 3.96 -5.61 21.05
C ARG A 120 4.41 -4.21 21.47
N ASP A 121 5.63 -4.06 21.96
CA ASP A 121 6.17 -2.74 22.33
C ASP A 121 6.48 -1.89 21.10
N GLU A 122 7.09 -2.49 20.06
CA GLU A 122 7.33 -1.81 18.78
C GLU A 122 6.01 -1.46 18.08
N ALA A 123 5.02 -2.34 18.16
CA ALA A 123 3.71 -2.19 17.52
C ALA A 123 2.97 -0.91 17.93
N ARG A 124 3.27 -0.33 19.11
CA ARG A 124 2.68 0.94 19.58
C ARG A 124 2.96 2.13 18.66
N SER A 125 3.99 2.02 17.83
CA SER A 125 4.39 3.09 16.89
C SER A 125 3.73 2.98 15.51
N PHE A 126 3.02 1.88 15.24
CA PHE A 126 2.47 1.53 13.94
C PHE A 126 0.95 1.41 13.96
N GLY A 127 0.35 1.37 12.78
CA GLY A 127 -0.97 0.83 12.58
C GLY A 127 -0.93 -0.69 12.77
N VAL A 128 -1.81 -1.23 13.60
CA VAL A 128 -1.81 -2.66 13.98
C VAL A 128 -3.09 -3.32 13.47
N ILE A 129 -2.92 -4.50 12.90
CA ILE A 129 -3.99 -5.31 12.35
C ILE A 129 -4.42 -6.36 13.38
N GLU A 130 -5.72 -6.39 13.69
CA GLU A 130 -6.35 -7.51 14.36
C GLU A 130 -6.95 -8.44 13.30
N ALA A 131 -6.44 -9.67 13.21
CA ALA A 131 -6.88 -10.65 12.22
C ALA A 131 -7.37 -11.95 12.86
N THR A 132 -8.12 -12.72 12.09
CA THR A 132 -8.48 -14.11 12.40
C THR A 132 -7.35 -15.05 12.02
N GLU A 133 -7.43 -16.34 12.43
CA GLU A 133 -6.44 -17.37 12.06
C GLU A 133 -6.39 -17.64 10.55
N ASP A 134 -7.49 -17.41 9.85
CA ASP A 134 -7.61 -17.52 8.39
C ASP A 134 -7.23 -16.25 7.63
N GLY A 135 -6.68 -15.26 8.34
CA GLY A 135 -6.13 -14.03 7.74
C GLY A 135 -7.15 -12.95 7.41
N HIS A 136 -8.42 -13.05 7.84
CA HIS A 136 -9.39 -11.95 7.69
C HIS A 136 -9.12 -10.85 8.72
N ILE A 137 -9.11 -9.61 8.28
CA ILE A 137 -8.94 -8.44 9.16
C ILE A 137 -10.27 -8.11 9.84
N LYS A 138 -10.25 -8.09 11.18
CA LYS A 138 -11.38 -7.72 12.04
C LYS A 138 -11.39 -6.25 12.40
N ALA A 139 -10.20 -5.69 12.64
CA ALA A 139 -10.03 -4.30 13.02
C ALA A 139 -8.64 -3.79 12.64
N PHE A 140 -8.54 -2.48 12.49
CA PHE A 140 -7.29 -1.76 12.30
C PHE A 140 -7.16 -0.72 13.42
N HIS A 141 -6.03 -0.72 14.11
CA HIS A 141 -5.78 0.10 15.26
C HIS A 141 -4.57 1.01 15.03
N GLU A 142 -4.79 2.31 14.95
CA GLU A 142 -3.69 3.27 14.74
C GLU A 142 -3.04 3.66 16.07
N LYS A 143 -1.77 3.29 16.25
CA LYS A 143 -0.89 3.72 17.37
C LYS A 143 -1.53 3.55 18.76
N VAL A 144 -2.02 2.36 19.07
CA VAL A 144 -2.69 2.08 20.35
C VAL A 144 -1.70 1.67 21.44
N ALA A 145 -2.02 2.00 22.71
CA ALA A 145 -1.18 1.69 23.86
C ALA A 145 -1.07 0.17 24.13
N GLU A 146 -2.13 -0.58 23.82
CA GLU A 146 -2.19 -2.03 23.97
C GLU A 146 -2.51 -2.69 22.62
N PRO A 147 -1.49 -2.91 21.77
CA PRO A 147 -1.70 -3.52 20.45
C PRO A 147 -2.26 -4.95 20.60
N PRO A 148 -3.23 -5.36 19.77
CA PRO A 148 -3.73 -6.74 19.76
C PRO A 148 -2.61 -7.72 19.40
N ALA A 149 -2.68 -8.91 19.97
CA ALA A 149 -1.77 -9.99 19.64
C ALA A 149 -2.10 -10.56 18.24
N MET A 150 -1.07 -10.99 17.52
CA MET A 150 -1.28 -11.73 16.28
C MET A 150 -1.83 -13.14 16.56
N PRO A 151 -2.60 -13.71 15.62
CA PRO A 151 -3.05 -15.11 15.74
C PRO A 151 -1.87 -16.08 15.93
N GLY A 152 -2.00 -17.00 16.87
CA GLY A 152 -0.99 -18.03 17.16
C GLY A 152 0.25 -17.55 17.94
N ASN A 153 0.45 -16.23 18.12
CA ASN A 153 1.60 -15.72 18.89
C ASN A 153 1.23 -14.49 19.75
N PRO A 154 1.00 -14.69 21.07
CA PRO A 154 0.56 -13.62 21.97
C PRO A 154 1.64 -12.56 22.28
N LEU A 155 2.90 -12.81 21.93
CA LEU A 155 4.01 -11.89 22.18
C LEU A 155 4.22 -10.91 21.02
N MET A 156 3.60 -11.16 19.86
CA MET A 156 3.77 -10.38 18.63
C MET A 156 2.45 -9.72 18.24
N SER A 157 2.56 -8.68 17.43
CA SER A 157 1.44 -8.00 16.76
C SER A 157 1.73 -7.88 15.28
N LEU A 158 0.69 -7.79 14.45
CA LEU A 158 0.82 -7.55 13.02
C LEU A 158 0.84 -6.05 12.74
N ALA A 159 2.02 -5.49 12.48
CA ALA A 159 2.17 -4.10 12.06
C ALA A 159 1.86 -3.97 10.56
N SER A 160 1.00 -3.04 10.20
CA SER A 160 0.74 -2.70 8.80
C SER A 160 1.99 -2.07 8.17
N MET A 161 2.35 -2.53 6.99
CA MET A 161 3.45 -1.97 6.21
C MET A 161 3.02 -0.77 5.36
N GLY A 162 1.74 -0.38 5.37
CA GLY A 162 1.23 0.68 4.48
C GLY A 162 1.21 0.27 3.00
N ASN A 163 1.24 -1.01 2.72
CA ASN A 163 1.23 -1.59 1.38
C ASN A 163 -0.06 -2.36 1.17
N TYR A 164 -0.81 -1.99 0.13
CA TYR A 164 -2.15 -2.49 -0.12
C TYR A 164 -2.29 -2.98 -1.56
N ILE A 165 -3.07 -4.05 -1.77
CA ILE A 165 -3.61 -4.43 -3.09
C ILE A 165 -5.13 -4.36 -3.00
N PHE A 166 -5.73 -3.65 -3.93
CA PHE A 166 -7.18 -3.48 -4.03
C PHE A 166 -7.70 -4.08 -5.32
N THR A 167 -8.87 -4.68 -5.27
CA THR A 167 -9.73 -4.78 -6.46
C THR A 167 -10.15 -3.36 -6.85
N THR A 168 -10.02 -2.99 -8.12
CA THR A 168 -10.19 -1.59 -8.57
C THR A 168 -11.55 -1.00 -8.19
N SER A 169 -12.64 -1.78 -8.34
CA SER A 169 -13.97 -1.31 -7.95
C SER A 169 -14.06 -0.99 -6.47
N ALA A 170 -13.50 -1.85 -5.59
CA ALA A 170 -13.51 -1.62 -4.15
C ALA A 170 -12.72 -0.36 -3.75
N LEU A 171 -11.59 -0.11 -4.45
CA LEU A 171 -10.80 1.11 -4.25
C LEU A 171 -11.61 2.37 -4.61
N LEU A 172 -12.13 2.41 -5.83
CA LEU A 172 -12.85 3.60 -6.34
C LEU A 172 -14.09 3.91 -5.48
N ASP A 173 -14.86 2.89 -5.12
CA ASP A 173 -16.03 3.04 -4.25
C ASP A 173 -15.65 3.54 -2.85
N ALA A 174 -14.54 3.07 -2.28
CA ALA A 174 -14.07 3.51 -0.97
C ALA A 174 -13.59 4.96 -1.01
N LEU A 175 -12.82 5.34 -2.02
CA LEU A 175 -12.33 6.71 -2.22
C LEU A 175 -13.47 7.70 -2.42
N GLU A 176 -14.48 7.36 -3.23
CA GLU A 176 -15.64 8.22 -3.46
C GLU A 176 -16.44 8.46 -2.17
N ARG A 177 -16.62 7.42 -1.35
CA ARG A 177 -17.31 7.57 -0.06
C ARG A 177 -16.50 8.44 0.91
N ASP A 178 -15.19 8.17 1.02
CA ASP A 178 -14.31 8.91 1.93
C ASP A 178 -14.22 10.39 1.57
N ALA A 179 -14.20 10.71 0.28
CA ALA A 179 -14.14 12.09 -0.21
C ALA A 179 -15.33 12.95 0.22
N GLN A 180 -16.49 12.32 0.57
CA GLN A 180 -17.68 13.02 1.07
C GLN A 180 -17.64 13.27 2.59
N LEU A 181 -16.67 12.72 3.30
CA LEU A 181 -16.58 12.80 4.76
C LEU A 181 -15.69 13.98 5.20
N GLU A 182 -16.28 15.04 5.69
CA GLU A 182 -15.55 16.22 6.20
C GLU A 182 -14.66 15.91 7.41
N THR A 183 -14.98 14.85 8.16
CA THR A 183 -14.23 14.43 9.36
C THR A 183 -13.09 13.47 9.07
N SER A 184 -12.99 12.98 7.84
CA SER A 184 -11.91 12.08 7.42
C SER A 184 -10.58 12.83 7.31
N MET A 185 -9.50 12.15 7.63
CA MET A 185 -8.14 12.58 7.33
C MET A 185 -7.71 12.13 5.93
N HIS A 186 -8.57 11.38 5.25
CA HIS A 186 -8.36 10.82 3.92
C HIS A 186 -7.08 9.98 3.82
N ASP A 187 -6.88 9.10 4.79
CA ASP A 187 -5.73 8.22 4.90
C ASP A 187 -6.14 6.75 4.75
N PHE A 188 -5.31 5.95 4.04
CA PHE A 188 -5.66 4.54 3.82
C PHE A 188 -5.76 3.74 5.11
N GLY A 189 -4.75 3.83 5.98
CA GLY A 189 -4.71 3.05 7.22
C GLY A 189 -5.73 3.53 8.25
N ARG A 190 -5.94 4.85 8.32
CA ARG A 190 -6.76 5.47 9.35
C ARG A 190 -8.25 5.51 9.02
N ASP A 191 -8.57 5.69 7.74
CA ASP A 191 -9.96 5.94 7.32
C ASP A 191 -10.47 4.86 6.36
N ILE A 192 -9.75 4.56 5.27
CA ILE A 192 -10.24 3.66 4.21
C ILE A 192 -10.33 2.20 4.68
N ILE A 193 -9.26 1.66 5.26
CA ILE A 193 -9.24 0.25 5.67
C ILE A 193 -10.24 -0.01 6.81
N PRO A 194 -10.33 0.83 7.87
CA PRO A 194 -11.35 0.68 8.90
C PRO A 194 -12.79 0.77 8.37
N ASP A 195 -13.09 1.69 7.42
CA ASP A 195 -14.41 1.79 6.80
C ASP A 195 -14.79 0.50 6.08
N LEU A 196 -13.88 -0.02 5.25
CA LEU A 196 -14.10 -1.27 4.52
C LEU A 196 -14.32 -2.46 5.45
N VAL A 197 -13.51 -2.61 6.50
CA VAL A 197 -13.70 -3.67 7.52
C VAL A 197 -15.05 -3.53 8.21
N SER A 198 -15.44 -2.32 8.61
CA SER A 198 -16.72 -2.07 9.30
C SER A 198 -17.94 -2.38 8.44
N ARG A 199 -17.80 -2.26 7.13
CA ARG A 199 -18.85 -2.58 6.14
C ARG A 199 -18.94 -4.06 5.79
N GLY A 200 -18.00 -4.88 6.29
CA GLY A 200 -17.97 -6.30 6.01
C GLY A 200 -17.36 -6.65 4.65
N ASN A 201 -16.61 -5.72 4.05
CA ASN A 201 -15.80 -6.02 2.87
C ASN A 201 -14.75 -7.09 3.20
N LYS A 202 -14.38 -7.87 2.22
CA LYS A 202 -13.37 -8.93 2.40
C LYS A 202 -11.96 -8.34 2.41
N VAL A 203 -11.48 -7.98 3.61
CA VAL A 203 -10.14 -7.45 3.84
C VAL A 203 -9.26 -8.53 4.46
N CYS A 204 -8.16 -8.87 3.80
CA CYS A 204 -7.24 -9.93 4.21
C CYS A 204 -5.84 -9.38 4.53
N VAL A 205 -5.14 -10.03 5.44
CA VAL A 205 -3.74 -9.74 5.75
C VAL A 205 -2.81 -10.63 4.92
N TYR A 206 -1.75 -10.07 4.39
CA TYR A 206 -0.61 -10.78 3.82
C TYR A 206 0.56 -10.70 4.81
N ASP A 207 0.99 -11.84 5.33
CA ASP A 207 2.16 -11.90 6.20
C ASP A 207 3.44 -11.81 5.37
N PHE A 208 4.12 -10.68 5.48
CA PHE A 208 5.35 -10.38 4.74
C PHE A 208 6.51 -11.32 5.08
N GLN A 209 6.51 -11.97 6.25
CA GLN A 209 7.53 -12.98 6.58
C GLN A 209 7.51 -14.19 5.64
N ASN A 210 6.37 -14.45 5.00
CA ASN A 210 6.23 -15.53 4.02
C ASN A 210 6.71 -15.12 2.61
N ASN A 211 7.09 -13.86 2.40
CA ASN A 211 7.57 -13.41 1.09
C ASN A 211 9.00 -13.90 0.84
N GLN A 212 9.20 -14.53 -0.30
CA GLN A 212 10.49 -15.10 -0.68
C GLN A 212 11.01 -14.40 -1.93
N VAL A 213 12.15 -13.73 -1.79
CA VAL A 213 12.83 -13.08 -2.93
C VAL A 213 13.96 -14.00 -3.40
N PRO A 214 14.05 -14.34 -4.70
CA PRO A 214 15.12 -15.20 -5.21
C PRO A 214 16.51 -14.69 -4.84
N GLY A 215 17.33 -15.55 -4.21
CA GLY A 215 18.68 -15.24 -3.76
C GLY A 215 18.80 -14.67 -2.36
N GLU A 216 17.70 -14.51 -1.63
CA GLU A 216 17.69 -14.19 -0.20
C GLU A 216 17.64 -15.48 0.66
N GLU A 217 18.11 -15.37 1.91
CA GLU A 217 17.98 -16.46 2.88
C GLU A 217 16.50 -16.59 3.32
N GLU A 218 16.04 -17.83 3.47
CA GLU A 218 14.67 -18.08 3.94
C GLU A 218 14.42 -17.48 5.33
N GLY A 219 13.28 -16.80 5.49
CA GLY A 219 12.84 -16.21 6.77
C GLY A 219 13.48 -14.86 7.11
N TYR A 220 14.26 -14.25 6.22
CA TYR A 220 14.77 -12.91 6.41
C TYR A 220 13.84 -11.85 5.78
N ALA A 221 12.88 -11.40 6.56
CA ALA A 221 12.00 -10.30 6.17
C ALA A 221 12.44 -9.00 6.87
N TYR A 222 13.14 -8.14 6.14
CA TYR A 222 13.49 -6.80 6.63
C TYR A 222 12.53 -5.77 6.07
N TRP A 223 11.94 -4.98 6.94
CA TRP A 223 11.13 -3.81 6.58
C TRP A 223 11.41 -2.67 7.55
N ARG A 224 11.49 -1.46 7.01
CA ARG A 224 11.63 -0.25 7.80
C ARG A 224 10.95 0.94 7.11
N ASP A 225 10.13 1.65 7.87
CA ASP A 225 9.64 2.99 7.60
C ASP A 225 10.74 4.00 7.99
N ILE A 226 11.03 5.02 7.16
CA ILE A 226 12.16 5.96 7.34
C ILE A 226 11.66 7.38 7.50
#